data_8df118ccdc0894c2cd3de1196f041d99
#
_entry.id   8df118ccdc0894c2cd3de1196f041d99
#
_cell.length_a   1.000
_cell.length_b   1.000
_cell.length_c   1.000
_cell.angle_alpha   90.00
_cell.angle_beta   90.00
_cell.angle_gamma   90.00
#
_symmetry.space_group_name_H-M   'P 1'
#
loop_
_entity.id
_entity.type
_entity.pdbx_description
1 polymer ?
#
loop_
_entity_poly.entity_id
_entity_poly.type
_entity_poly.pdbx_seq_one_letter_code
_entity_poly.pdbx_strand_id
1 'polypeptide(L)'
;MLTNNHCLSTSDEAYDTEAWFNYQCARCGGYDVFKPTKVWGDQVFSTDHLLDYTLFSVEGFDSIEKFGYLTLDGARPAKGTELYVPQHPAGEPTRIAGAKGDSASNCVVDNPDYTGYSVHSDVSYLCDTAGGSSGSPVLSRRTNKVVGLHHFGGCPNSGVRGDLLAAKLRGYL
;
A
#
# COMPACT_ATOMS: atom_id res chain seq x y z
N MET A 1 0.18 9.62 -6.90
CA MET A 1 0.15 8.69 -5.75
C MET A 1 -0.86 7.57 -5.97
N LEU A 2 -0.72 6.44 -5.27
CA LEU A 2 -1.64 5.31 -5.38
C LEU A 2 -2.21 4.98 -3.99
N THR A 3 -3.53 4.81 -3.90
CA THR A 3 -4.27 4.41 -2.69
C THR A 3 -5.45 3.52 -3.06
N ASN A 4 -6.28 3.14 -2.08
CA ASN A 4 -7.52 2.40 -2.36
C ASN A 4 -8.66 3.33 -2.81
N ASN A 5 -9.56 2.80 -3.63
CA ASN A 5 -10.79 3.49 -4.04
C ASN A 5 -11.71 3.76 -2.85
N HIS A 6 -11.82 2.83 -1.89
CA HIS A 6 -12.63 3.04 -0.69
C HIS A 6 -12.08 4.12 0.26
N CYS A 7 -10.81 4.51 0.11
CA CYS A 7 -10.21 5.61 0.88
C CYS A 7 -10.42 6.97 0.19
N LEU A 8 -10.32 6.99 -1.14
CA LEU A 8 -10.39 8.20 -1.96
C LEU A 8 -10.77 7.80 -3.38
N SER A 9 -11.85 8.35 -3.92
CA SER A 9 -12.43 7.94 -5.21
C SER A 9 -12.65 9.10 -6.19
N THR A 10 -12.64 10.34 -5.72
CA THR A 10 -12.92 11.54 -6.52
C THR A 10 -11.85 12.61 -6.34
N SER A 11 -11.75 13.55 -7.29
CA SER A 11 -10.84 14.69 -7.16
C SER A 11 -11.25 15.62 -6.01
N ASP A 12 -12.52 15.75 -5.70
CA ASP A 12 -12.98 16.56 -4.56
C ASP A 12 -12.46 15.97 -3.24
N GLU A 13 -12.52 14.63 -3.08
CA GLU A 13 -11.92 13.95 -1.93
C GLU A 13 -10.39 14.08 -1.92
N ALA A 14 -9.74 14.09 -3.08
CA ALA A 14 -8.30 14.29 -3.18
C ALA A 14 -7.91 15.69 -2.69
N TYR A 15 -8.62 16.74 -3.11
CA TYR A 15 -8.38 18.12 -2.66
C TYR A 15 -8.51 18.29 -1.14
N ASP A 16 -9.36 17.50 -0.49
CA ASP A 16 -9.55 17.51 0.96
C ASP A 16 -8.60 16.55 1.71
N THR A 17 -7.69 15.88 1.00
CA THR A 17 -6.78 14.87 1.58
C THR A 17 -5.35 15.43 1.69
N GLU A 18 -4.80 15.42 2.90
CA GLU A 18 -3.39 15.75 3.15
C GLU A 18 -2.53 14.47 3.22
N ALA A 19 -1.52 14.34 2.35
CA ALA A 19 -0.57 13.25 2.36
C ALA A 19 0.69 13.61 3.16
N TRP A 20 1.06 12.76 4.12
CA TRP A 20 2.21 12.99 5.00
C TRP A 20 3.36 12.05 4.65
N PHE A 21 4.50 12.63 4.29
CA PHE A 21 5.73 11.92 3.98
C PHE A 21 6.69 11.96 5.16
N ASN A 22 7.43 10.88 5.38
CA ASN A 22 8.38 10.73 6.48
C ASN A 22 7.71 10.76 7.87
N TYR A 23 6.45 10.33 7.97
CA TYR A 23 5.77 10.18 9.25
C TYR A 23 6.20 8.87 9.92
N GLN A 24 7.37 8.88 10.52
CA GLN A 24 7.99 7.72 11.15
C GLN A 24 8.79 8.13 12.39
N CYS A 25 9.03 7.16 13.30
CA CYS A 25 9.88 7.37 14.46
C CYS A 25 11.34 7.57 14.04
N ALA A 26 12.05 8.47 14.72
CA ALA A 26 13.47 8.74 14.47
C ALA A 26 14.38 7.53 14.78
N ARG A 27 13.91 6.62 15.63
CA ARG A 27 14.59 5.36 15.99
C ARG A 27 13.60 4.31 16.47
N CYS A 28 13.93 3.04 16.26
CA CYS A 28 13.12 1.92 16.73
C CYS A 28 12.91 1.97 18.25
N GLY A 29 11.65 1.78 18.68
CA GLY A 29 11.27 1.85 20.11
C GLY A 29 11.23 3.26 20.68
N GLY A 30 11.53 4.29 19.89
CA GLY A 30 11.41 5.70 20.31
C GLY A 30 10.00 6.25 20.09
N TYR A 31 9.72 7.39 20.73
CA TYR A 31 8.46 8.12 20.57
C TYR A 31 8.65 9.44 19.79
N ASP A 32 9.90 9.82 19.52
CA ASP A 32 10.22 11.01 18.74
C ASP A 32 9.95 10.73 17.26
N VAL A 33 9.04 11.47 16.67
CA VAL A 33 8.64 11.35 15.26
C VAL A 33 9.32 12.44 14.44
N PHE A 34 9.81 12.12 13.26
CA PHE A 34 10.28 13.13 12.31
C PHE A 34 9.15 14.09 11.95
N LYS A 35 9.48 15.37 11.73
CA LYS A 35 8.53 16.32 11.19
C LYS A 35 8.14 15.87 9.77
N PRO A 36 6.88 15.54 9.51
CA PRO A 36 6.47 15.10 8.17
C PRO A 36 6.52 16.25 7.17
N THR A 37 6.81 15.93 5.91
CA THR A 37 6.52 16.81 4.78
C THR A 37 5.09 16.54 4.34
N LYS A 38 4.28 17.58 4.23
CA LYS A 38 2.86 17.47 3.95
C LYS A 38 2.55 18.11 2.60
N VAL A 39 1.72 17.45 1.81
CA VAL A 39 1.19 17.94 0.54
C VAL A 39 -0.29 17.62 0.45
N TRP A 40 -1.03 18.44 -0.28
CA TRP A 40 -2.44 18.17 -0.57
C TRP A 40 -2.58 17.31 -1.80
N GLY A 41 -3.61 16.48 -1.82
CA GLY A 41 -4.03 15.79 -3.05
C GLY A 41 -4.55 16.81 -4.05
N ASP A 42 -4.61 16.38 -5.32
CA ASP A 42 -5.03 17.23 -6.42
C ASP A 42 -6.02 16.45 -7.31
N GLN A 43 -5.64 15.96 -8.45
CA GLN A 43 -6.54 15.35 -9.42
C GLN A 43 -6.47 13.82 -9.41
N VAL A 44 -7.64 13.16 -9.46
CA VAL A 44 -7.73 11.71 -9.71
C VAL A 44 -7.57 11.45 -11.22
N PHE A 45 -6.60 10.61 -11.57
CA PHE A 45 -6.33 10.21 -12.95
C PHE A 45 -7.00 8.89 -13.33
N SER A 46 -7.08 7.96 -12.40
CA SER A 46 -7.66 6.63 -12.62
C SER A 46 -8.13 6.05 -11.30
N THR A 47 -9.33 5.47 -11.30
CA THR A 47 -9.89 4.80 -10.14
C THR A 47 -10.73 3.61 -10.59
N ASP A 48 -10.79 2.56 -9.76
CA ASP A 48 -11.56 1.34 -10.07
C ASP A 48 -12.02 0.71 -8.75
N HIS A 49 -13.31 0.61 -8.56
CA HIS A 49 -13.91 0.03 -7.36
C HIS A 49 -13.66 -1.49 -7.24
N LEU A 50 -13.65 -2.22 -8.35
CA LEU A 50 -13.48 -3.67 -8.33
C LEU A 50 -12.04 -4.10 -8.05
N LEU A 51 -11.06 -3.27 -8.42
CA LEU A 51 -9.66 -3.42 -8.06
C LEU A 51 -9.26 -2.53 -6.88
N ASP A 52 -10.20 -1.81 -6.32
CA ASP A 52 -10.04 -0.95 -5.14
C ASP A 52 -8.76 -0.12 -5.16
N TYR A 53 -8.53 0.61 -6.26
CA TYR A 53 -7.41 1.53 -6.36
C TYR A 53 -7.82 2.91 -6.84
N THR A 54 -7.05 3.92 -6.47
CA THR A 54 -7.09 5.28 -7.02
C THR A 54 -5.69 5.80 -7.24
N LEU A 55 -5.42 6.24 -8.47
CA LEU A 55 -4.22 6.98 -8.85
C LEU A 55 -4.55 8.46 -8.91
N PHE A 56 -3.82 9.28 -8.15
CA PHE A 56 -4.04 10.72 -8.05
C PHE A 56 -2.74 11.51 -8.00
N SER A 57 -2.79 12.80 -8.38
CA SER A 57 -1.68 13.75 -8.23
C SER A 57 -1.70 14.40 -6.84
N VAL A 58 -0.61 15.07 -6.51
CA VAL A 58 -0.49 15.91 -5.32
C VAL A 58 0.08 17.27 -5.71
N GLU A 59 -0.27 18.31 -4.97
CA GLU A 59 0.35 19.61 -5.09
C GLU A 59 1.79 19.60 -4.55
N GLY A 60 2.65 20.44 -5.10
CA GLY A 60 4.01 20.62 -4.60
C GLY A 60 4.88 19.37 -4.66
N PHE A 61 4.76 18.57 -5.73
CA PHE A 61 5.48 17.31 -5.94
C PHE A 61 7.00 17.44 -5.71
N ASP A 62 7.62 18.55 -6.11
CA ASP A 62 9.06 18.81 -5.93
C ASP A 62 9.52 18.70 -4.47
N SER A 63 8.62 18.97 -3.52
CA SER A 63 8.93 18.88 -2.08
C SER A 63 9.06 17.44 -1.58
N ILE A 64 8.46 16.48 -2.28
CA ILE A 64 8.37 15.06 -1.92
C ILE A 64 9.16 14.14 -2.85
N GLU A 65 9.60 14.61 -4.02
CA GLU A 65 10.38 13.83 -5.00
C GLU A 65 11.60 13.15 -4.36
N LYS A 66 12.24 13.79 -3.41
CA LYS A 66 13.39 13.29 -2.66
C LYS A 66 13.14 11.96 -1.90
N PHE A 67 11.88 11.61 -1.64
CA PHE A 67 11.54 10.35 -0.97
C PHE A 67 11.52 9.15 -1.94
N GLY A 68 11.68 9.40 -3.23
CA GLY A 68 11.68 8.37 -4.27
C GLY A 68 10.30 7.77 -4.51
N TYR A 69 10.27 6.62 -5.16
CA TYR A 69 9.05 5.91 -5.51
C TYR A 69 9.22 4.39 -5.43
N LEU A 70 8.11 3.70 -5.32
CA LEU A 70 8.04 2.24 -5.39
C LEU A 70 7.63 1.80 -6.78
N THR A 71 8.13 0.65 -7.21
CA THR A 71 7.80 0.06 -8.52
C THR A 71 6.79 -1.08 -8.35
N LEU A 72 5.71 -1.07 -9.13
CA LEU A 72 4.79 -2.20 -9.22
C LEU A 72 5.48 -3.41 -9.84
N ASP A 73 5.25 -4.59 -9.29
CA ASP A 73 5.68 -5.83 -9.92
C ASP A 73 4.66 -6.25 -10.99
N GLY A 74 5.11 -6.31 -12.25
CA GLY A 74 4.27 -6.78 -13.35
C GLY A 74 4.12 -8.31 -13.41
N ALA A 75 4.78 -9.04 -12.53
CA ALA A 75 4.65 -10.48 -12.42
C ALA A 75 3.62 -10.87 -11.36
N ARG A 76 2.84 -11.91 -11.63
CA ARG A 76 1.93 -12.48 -10.63
C ARG A 76 2.73 -12.97 -9.42
N PRO A 77 2.36 -12.59 -8.18
CA PRO A 77 3.06 -13.05 -7.00
C PRO A 77 2.92 -14.56 -6.83
N ALA A 78 4.02 -15.23 -6.48
CA ALA A 78 4.00 -16.67 -6.24
C ALA A 78 3.70 -16.99 -4.77
N LYS A 79 2.99 -18.09 -4.52
CA LYS A 79 2.81 -18.63 -3.15
C LYS A 79 4.17 -18.81 -2.47
N GLY A 80 4.27 -18.43 -1.20
CA GLY A 80 5.50 -18.50 -0.42
C GLY A 80 6.47 -17.32 -0.64
N THR A 81 6.16 -16.36 -1.53
CA THR A 81 6.95 -15.12 -1.64
C THR A 81 6.95 -14.40 -0.29
N GLU A 82 8.13 -14.16 0.27
CA GLU A 82 8.29 -13.43 1.53
C GLU A 82 7.95 -11.94 1.35
N LEU A 83 7.19 -11.42 2.32
CA LEU A 83 6.59 -10.09 2.26
C LEU A 83 7.02 -9.20 3.43
N TYR A 84 6.83 -7.90 3.24
CA TYR A 84 6.72 -6.92 4.30
C TYR A 84 5.78 -5.78 3.87
N VAL A 85 5.13 -5.15 4.85
CA VAL A 85 4.16 -4.09 4.60
C VAL A 85 4.53 -2.88 5.46
N PRO A 86 5.12 -1.82 4.88
CA PRO A 86 5.20 -0.53 5.55
C PRO A 86 3.81 0.10 5.58
N GLN A 87 3.34 0.49 6.75
CA GLN A 87 1.95 0.86 6.98
C GLN A 87 1.81 1.89 8.10
N HIS A 88 0.61 2.49 8.21
CA HIS A 88 0.23 3.41 9.28
C HIS A 88 -1.00 2.89 10.04
N PRO A 89 -0.89 1.76 10.78
CA PRO A 89 -2.02 1.17 11.47
C PRO A 89 -2.59 2.15 12.49
N ALA A 90 -3.90 2.34 12.49
CA ALA A 90 -4.62 3.29 13.36
C ALA A 90 -4.11 4.75 13.27
N GLY A 91 -3.49 5.14 12.14
CA GLY A 91 -2.89 6.47 11.97
C GLY A 91 -1.58 6.68 12.75
N GLU A 92 -0.97 5.61 13.28
CA GLU A 92 0.32 5.67 13.96
C GLU A 92 1.48 5.99 12.98
N PRO A 93 2.64 6.44 13.48
CA PRO A 93 3.86 6.52 12.69
C PRO A 93 4.17 5.18 12.01
N THR A 94 4.91 5.22 10.89
CA THR A 94 5.22 4.02 10.10
C THR A 94 5.60 2.81 10.95
N ARG A 95 4.92 1.70 10.71
CA ARG A 95 5.22 0.37 11.22
C ARG A 95 5.55 -0.56 10.06
N ILE A 96 6.41 -1.52 10.28
CA ILE A 96 6.75 -2.54 9.29
C ILE A 96 6.18 -3.89 9.76
N ALA A 97 5.13 -4.35 9.10
CA ALA A 97 4.64 -5.70 9.30
C ALA A 97 5.44 -6.67 8.41
N GLY A 98 6.21 -7.55 9.01
CA GLY A 98 7.08 -8.48 8.28
C GLY A 98 7.05 -9.90 8.85
N ALA A 99 6.40 -10.08 10.00
CA ALA A 99 6.20 -11.38 10.63
C ALA A 99 4.79 -11.92 10.36
N LYS A 100 4.64 -13.24 10.50
CA LYS A 100 3.35 -13.93 10.42
C LYS A 100 2.69 -13.91 11.80
N GLY A 101 1.80 -12.93 12.03
CA GLY A 101 1.16 -12.75 13.33
C GLY A 101 2.22 -12.70 14.44
N ASP A 102 1.98 -13.43 15.54
CA ASP A 102 2.90 -13.49 16.69
C ASP A 102 4.10 -14.44 16.50
N SER A 103 4.28 -15.01 15.31
CA SER A 103 5.40 -15.91 15.04
C SER A 103 6.65 -15.15 14.58
N ALA A 104 7.83 -15.72 14.86
CA ALA A 104 9.10 -15.19 14.36
C ALA A 104 9.34 -15.44 12.87
N SER A 105 8.47 -16.21 12.19
CA SER A 105 8.59 -16.47 10.76
C SER A 105 8.14 -15.28 9.92
N ASN A 106 8.78 -15.07 8.76
CA ASN A 106 8.33 -14.05 7.82
C ASN A 106 6.91 -14.32 7.33
N CYS A 107 6.12 -13.26 7.15
CA CYS A 107 4.87 -13.40 6.44
C CYS A 107 5.12 -13.60 4.94
N VAL A 108 4.27 -14.40 4.32
CA VAL A 108 4.42 -14.82 2.92
C VAL A 108 3.09 -14.70 2.19
N VAL A 109 3.14 -14.72 0.88
CA VAL A 109 1.95 -14.95 0.04
C VAL A 109 1.39 -16.33 0.38
N ASP A 110 0.17 -16.38 0.92
CA ASP A 110 -0.55 -17.62 1.23
C ASP A 110 -1.35 -18.11 0.03
N ASN A 111 -2.19 -17.26 -0.54
CA ASN A 111 -2.93 -17.54 -1.77
C ASN A 111 -2.70 -16.42 -2.81
N PRO A 112 -2.02 -16.70 -3.95
CA PRO A 112 -1.79 -15.71 -4.99
C PRO A 112 -3.02 -15.46 -5.89
N ASP A 113 -4.13 -16.08 -5.62
CA ASP A 113 -5.36 -16.10 -6.43
C ASP A 113 -6.61 -15.95 -5.55
N TYR A 114 -6.51 -15.06 -4.57
CA TYR A 114 -7.58 -14.82 -3.60
C TYR A 114 -8.69 -13.95 -4.21
N THR A 115 -9.90 -14.07 -3.69
CA THR A 115 -11.04 -13.25 -4.12
C THR A 115 -11.18 -12.04 -3.22
N GLY A 116 -11.05 -10.84 -3.80
CA GLY A 116 -11.37 -9.57 -3.19
C GLY A 116 -12.76 -9.09 -3.60
N TYR A 117 -12.89 -7.84 -4.04
CA TYR A 117 -14.13 -7.36 -4.67
C TYR A 117 -14.41 -8.06 -6.00
N SER A 118 -13.38 -8.55 -6.67
CA SER A 118 -13.50 -9.38 -7.86
C SER A 118 -12.89 -10.76 -7.64
N VAL A 119 -13.36 -11.74 -8.41
CA VAL A 119 -12.80 -13.10 -8.39
C VAL A 119 -11.35 -13.05 -8.88
N HIS A 120 -10.44 -13.67 -8.12
CA HIS A 120 -9.01 -13.75 -8.46
C HIS A 120 -8.28 -12.40 -8.54
N SER A 121 -8.82 -11.34 -7.92
CA SER A 121 -8.20 -10.00 -7.93
C SER A 121 -7.07 -9.83 -6.94
N ASP A 122 -7.03 -10.66 -5.89
CA ASP A 122 -6.21 -10.42 -4.71
C ASP A 122 -5.08 -11.43 -4.53
N VAL A 123 -4.16 -11.03 -3.68
CA VAL A 123 -3.20 -11.87 -2.99
C VAL A 123 -3.50 -11.86 -1.49
N SER A 124 -3.52 -13.03 -0.85
CA SER A 124 -3.71 -13.11 0.61
C SER A 124 -2.43 -13.40 1.37
N TYR A 125 -2.35 -12.94 2.61
CA TYR A 125 -1.19 -13.06 3.49
C TYR A 125 -1.59 -12.90 4.96
N LEU A 126 -0.66 -13.27 5.87
CA LEU A 126 -0.83 -13.16 7.31
C LEU A 126 0.16 -12.16 7.95
N CYS A 127 0.64 -11.16 7.19
CA CYS A 127 1.33 -10.02 7.77
C CYS A 127 0.37 -9.26 8.69
N ASP A 128 0.84 -8.82 9.85
CA ASP A 128 0.01 -8.13 10.83
C ASP A 128 -0.38 -6.73 10.35
N THR A 129 -1.68 -6.47 10.24
CA THR A 129 -2.24 -5.19 9.81
C THR A 129 -3.41 -4.78 10.70
N ALA A 130 -3.76 -3.51 10.69
CA ALA A 130 -4.91 -2.98 11.43
C ALA A 130 -5.67 -1.96 10.60
N GLY A 131 -6.82 -1.50 11.07
CA GLY A 131 -7.56 -0.38 10.45
C GLY A 131 -6.64 0.82 10.23
N GLY A 132 -6.74 1.48 9.09
CA GLY A 132 -5.82 2.54 8.66
C GLY A 132 -4.64 2.07 7.80
N SER A 133 -4.42 0.74 7.68
CA SER A 133 -3.38 0.19 6.79
C SER A 133 -3.80 0.11 5.32
N SER A 134 -5.03 0.42 4.99
CA SER A 134 -5.55 0.49 3.61
C SER A 134 -4.68 1.41 2.75
N GLY A 135 -4.39 1.00 1.50
CA GLY A 135 -3.50 1.73 0.59
C GLY A 135 -2.01 1.45 0.81
N SER A 136 -1.64 0.67 1.82
CA SER A 136 -0.25 0.29 2.06
C SER A 136 0.28 -0.63 0.97
N PRO A 137 1.54 -0.43 0.52
CA PRO A 137 2.18 -1.33 -0.43
C PRO A 137 2.55 -2.65 0.25
N VAL A 138 2.21 -3.76 -0.36
CA VAL A 138 2.69 -5.09 0.01
C VAL A 138 3.92 -5.38 -0.83
N LEU A 139 5.08 -5.46 -0.19
CA LEU A 139 6.38 -5.53 -0.85
C LEU A 139 6.99 -6.92 -0.77
N SER A 140 7.59 -7.39 -1.87
CA SER A 140 8.43 -8.57 -1.86
C SER A 140 9.77 -8.28 -1.18
N ARG A 141 10.16 -9.06 -0.17
CA ARG A 141 11.47 -8.94 0.50
C ARG A 141 12.63 -9.11 -0.46
N ARG A 142 12.46 -9.90 -1.51
CA ARG A 142 13.52 -10.21 -2.46
C ARG A 142 13.77 -9.08 -3.48
N THR A 143 12.70 -8.40 -3.93
CA THR A 143 12.81 -7.43 -5.04
C THR A 143 12.52 -6.00 -4.63
N ASN A 144 11.93 -5.77 -3.46
CA ASN A 144 11.37 -4.49 -3.00
C ASN A 144 10.32 -3.89 -3.97
N LYS A 145 9.76 -4.72 -4.85
CA LYS A 145 8.65 -4.32 -5.71
C LYS A 145 7.31 -4.55 -5.02
N VAL A 146 6.33 -3.73 -5.37
CA VAL A 146 4.96 -3.83 -4.87
C VAL A 146 4.26 -4.98 -5.58
N VAL A 147 3.94 -6.04 -4.83
CA VAL A 147 3.23 -7.23 -5.30
C VAL A 147 1.73 -7.18 -4.98
N GLY A 148 1.30 -6.24 -4.14
CA GLY A 148 -0.10 -5.98 -3.82
C GLY A 148 -0.31 -4.61 -3.19
N LEU A 149 -1.55 -4.13 -3.23
CA LEU A 149 -2.03 -2.94 -2.54
C LEU A 149 -3.02 -3.39 -1.46
N HIS A 150 -2.66 -3.23 -0.18
CA HIS A 150 -3.47 -3.72 0.94
C HIS A 150 -4.84 -3.05 1.01
N HIS A 151 -5.91 -3.80 1.22
CA HIS A 151 -7.25 -3.25 1.38
C HIS A 151 -8.14 -3.97 2.41
N PHE A 152 -8.00 -5.28 2.62
CA PHE A 152 -8.84 -6.01 3.57
C PHE A 152 -8.02 -6.60 4.72
N GLY A 153 -8.44 -6.23 5.93
CA GLY A 153 -8.01 -6.90 7.16
C GLY A 153 -8.84 -8.16 7.44
N GLY A 154 -8.22 -9.16 8.02
CA GLY A 154 -8.87 -10.42 8.41
C GLY A 154 -7.86 -11.54 8.63
N CYS A 155 -8.35 -12.77 8.62
CA CYS A 155 -7.53 -13.98 8.64
C CYS A 155 -7.92 -14.88 7.46
N PRO A 156 -7.26 -14.75 6.31
CA PRO A 156 -6.10 -13.89 6.03
C PRO A 156 -6.47 -12.43 5.74
N ASN A 157 -5.46 -11.54 5.75
CA ASN A 157 -5.49 -10.24 5.12
C ASN A 157 -5.38 -10.39 3.61
N SER A 158 -5.85 -9.40 2.82
CA SER A 158 -5.63 -9.39 1.38
C SER A 158 -5.37 -7.99 0.82
N GLY A 159 -4.84 -7.98 -0.39
CA GLY A 159 -4.61 -6.78 -1.18
C GLY A 159 -4.73 -7.09 -2.66
N VAL A 160 -5.14 -6.10 -3.44
CA VAL A 160 -5.24 -6.26 -4.88
C VAL A 160 -3.85 -6.52 -5.49
N ARG A 161 -3.76 -7.45 -6.42
CA ARG A 161 -2.51 -7.91 -7.02
C ARG A 161 -1.79 -6.81 -7.80
N GLY A 162 -0.48 -6.71 -7.58
CA GLY A 162 0.38 -5.71 -8.21
C GLY A 162 0.45 -5.85 -9.73
N ASP A 163 0.40 -7.07 -10.28
CA ASP A 163 0.40 -7.32 -11.73
C ASP A 163 -0.87 -6.79 -12.43
N LEU A 164 -2.03 -6.88 -11.77
CA LEU A 164 -3.27 -6.31 -12.29
C LEU A 164 -3.21 -4.77 -12.28
N LEU A 165 -2.69 -4.18 -11.20
CA LEU A 165 -2.48 -2.74 -11.11
C LEU A 165 -1.47 -2.26 -12.16
N ALA A 166 -0.36 -2.95 -12.33
CA ALA A 166 0.64 -2.62 -13.37
C ALA A 166 0.05 -2.66 -14.77
N ALA A 167 -0.83 -3.62 -15.07
CA ALA A 167 -1.52 -3.71 -16.34
C ALA A 167 -2.51 -2.55 -16.55
N LYS A 168 -3.30 -2.21 -15.53
CA LYS A 168 -4.28 -1.10 -15.57
C LYS A 168 -3.61 0.26 -15.70
N LEU A 169 -2.50 0.46 -15.01
CA LEU A 169 -1.82 1.75 -14.91
C LEU A 169 -0.73 1.96 -15.95
N ARG A 170 -0.51 1.02 -16.87
CA ARG A 170 0.57 1.06 -17.90
C ARG A 170 0.62 2.39 -18.68
N GLY A 171 -0.51 3.05 -18.89
CA GLY A 171 -0.57 4.32 -19.61
C GLY A 171 -0.19 5.55 -18.77
N TYR A 172 0.03 5.38 -17.47
CA TYR A 172 0.35 6.44 -16.51
C TYR A 172 1.75 6.29 -15.90
N LEU A 173 2.42 5.14 -16.10
CA LEU A 173 3.71 4.79 -15.51
C LEU A 173 4.85 4.85 -16.54
#